data_cb25722e1bdbc55c6a9e185a37044b47
#
_entry.id   cb25722e1bdbc55c6a9e185a37044b47
#
_cell.length_a   1.000
_cell.length_b   1.000
_cell.length_c   1.000
_cell.angle_alpha   90.00
_cell.angle_beta   90.00
_cell.angle_gamma   90.00
#
_symmetry.space_group_name_H-M   'P 1'
#
loop_
_entity.id
_entity.type
_entity.pdbx_description
1 polymer ?
#
loop_
_entity_poly.entity_id
_entity_poly.type
_entity_poly.pdbx_seq_one_letter_code
_entity_poly.pdbx_strand_id
1 'polypeptide(L)'
;NKLYTEKLIDNQIFEMTGGSNTSANIIAKSGLDLVGGFVHTSLAISSDETKKDFVGLEEALEGPNGDKQWNCMRPNTVAKSAFVITKTNPYPEATARWIDYFYSEEGARMYYMGVEGVSYRKTADGKYEYIPEKVEVPQGQTFDAIVSYISPYVGGGNPVLILSDYFNGSEMEPVPYKAAHDLLDYTPDELWDYFIYTNEESEE
;
A
#
# COMPACT_ATOMS: atom_id res chain seq x y z
N ASN A 1 3.11 -12.87 -24.73
CA ASN A 1 3.61 -12.49 -26.04
C ASN A 1 2.58 -11.72 -26.88
N LYS A 2 1.32 -12.22 -27.01
CA LYS A 2 0.26 -11.55 -27.79
C LYS A 2 0.01 -10.10 -27.34
N LEU A 3 -0.25 -9.87 -26.07
CA LEU A 3 -0.53 -8.53 -25.54
C LEU A 3 0.62 -7.53 -25.79
N TYR A 4 1.85 -8.00 -25.70
CA TYR A 4 3.03 -7.18 -25.98
C TYR A 4 3.15 -6.84 -27.47
N THR A 5 2.95 -7.83 -28.35
CA THR A 5 3.00 -7.66 -29.81
C THR A 5 1.90 -6.75 -30.32
N GLU A 6 0.71 -6.84 -29.72
CA GLU A 6 -0.44 -5.99 -30.06
C GLU A 6 -0.39 -4.60 -29.36
N LYS A 7 0.68 -4.32 -28.60
CA LYS A 7 0.90 -3.07 -27.85
C LYS A 7 -0.22 -2.78 -26.83
N LEU A 8 -0.83 -3.83 -26.28
CA LEU A 8 -1.82 -3.75 -25.20
C LEU A 8 -1.15 -3.68 -23.82
N ILE A 9 0.12 -4.06 -23.74
CA ILE A 9 0.99 -3.83 -22.58
C ILE A 9 2.05 -2.81 -22.99
N ASP A 10 2.39 -1.92 -22.04
CA ASP A 10 3.45 -0.95 -22.27
C ASP A 10 4.73 -1.62 -22.75
N ASN A 11 5.22 -1.25 -23.91
CA ASN A 11 6.42 -1.86 -24.52
C ASN A 11 7.70 -1.61 -23.70
N GLN A 12 7.68 -0.62 -22.80
CA GLN A 12 8.78 -0.32 -21.87
C GLN A 12 8.74 -1.17 -20.60
N ILE A 13 7.77 -2.09 -20.45
CA ILE A 13 7.55 -2.87 -19.20
C ILE A 13 8.82 -3.63 -18.77
N PHE A 14 9.63 -4.11 -19.70
CA PHE A 14 10.86 -4.84 -19.41
C PHE A 14 12.06 -3.91 -19.10
N GLU A 15 11.93 -2.61 -19.36
CA GLU A 15 12.91 -1.59 -19.03
C GLU A 15 12.60 -0.91 -17.70
N MET A 16 11.38 -1.08 -17.20
CA MET A 16 10.93 -0.52 -15.93
C MET A 16 11.54 -1.33 -14.79
N THR A 17 12.46 -0.73 -14.08
CA THR A 17 12.89 -1.22 -12.77
C THR A 17 11.82 -0.86 -11.75
N GLY A 18 11.26 -1.87 -11.04
CA GLY A 18 10.13 -1.71 -10.13
C GLY A 18 10.25 -0.58 -9.10
N GLY A 19 9.15 -0.26 -8.46
CA GLY A 19 9.06 0.77 -7.43
C GLY A 19 8.63 2.14 -7.96
N SER A 20 9.23 3.20 -7.43
CA SER A 20 8.83 4.60 -7.68
C SER A 20 8.82 5.01 -9.16
N ASN A 21 9.70 4.45 -9.97
CA ASN A 21 9.75 4.75 -11.41
C ASN A 21 8.53 4.24 -12.15
N THR A 22 8.01 3.06 -11.77
CA THR A 22 6.79 2.50 -12.37
C THR A 22 5.59 3.36 -12.02
N SER A 23 5.44 3.75 -10.75
CA SER A 23 4.36 4.62 -10.29
C SER A 23 4.40 5.99 -10.98
N ALA A 24 5.56 6.63 -11.06
CA ALA A 24 5.73 7.92 -11.73
C ALA A 24 5.35 7.85 -13.23
N ASN A 25 5.69 6.75 -13.90
CA ASN A 25 5.35 6.53 -15.30
C ASN A 25 3.83 6.34 -15.49
N ILE A 26 3.18 5.58 -14.59
CA ILE A 26 1.72 5.41 -14.60
C ILE A 26 1.02 6.76 -14.37
N ILE A 27 1.46 7.56 -13.40
CA ILE A 27 0.93 8.90 -13.14
C ILE A 27 1.03 9.78 -14.38
N ALA A 28 2.21 9.86 -14.99
CA ALA A 28 2.44 10.69 -16.17
C ALA A 28 1.59 10.24 -17.37
N LYS A 29 1.48 8.93 -17.61
CA LYS A 29 0.74 8.37 -18.74
C LYS A 29 -0.78 8.41 -18.51
N SER A 30 -1.27 8.27 -17.28
CA SER A 30 -2.70 8.40 -16.97
C SER A 30 -3.20 9.83 -17.21
N GLY A 31 -2.40 10.84 -16.88
CA GLY A 31 -2.71 12.25 -17.21
C GLY A 31 -2.74 12.57 -18.70
N LEU A 32 -2.29 11.65 -19.55
CA LEU A 32 -2.32 11.77 -21.02
C LEU A 32 -3.34 10.79 -21.67
N ASP A 33 -4.20 10.17 -20.89
CA ASP A 33 -5.17 9.14 -21.33
C ASP A 33 -4.51 7.94 -22.07
N LEU A 34 -3.28 7.59 -21.68
CA LEU A 34 -2.52 6.52 -22.30
C LEU A 34 -2.58 5.19 -21.52
N VAL A 35 -3.22 5.19 -20.36
CA VAL A 35 -3.34 4.02 -19.47
C VAL A 35 -4.80 3.64 -19.33
N GLY A 36 -5.19 2.50 -19.89
CA GLY A 36 -6.53 1.95 -19.74
C GLY A 36 -6.73 1.10 -18.48
N GLY A 37 -5.64 0.66 -17.83
CA GLY A 37 -5.70 -0.11 -16.58
C GLY A 37 -4.31 -0.41 -16.04
N PHE A 38 -4.23 -0.64 -14.73
CA PHE A 38 -3.00 -1.02 -14.05
C PHE A 38 -3.30 -1.84 -12.79
N VAL A 39 -2.31 -2.51 -12.25
CA VAL A 39 -2.41 -3.25 -10.99
C VAL A 39 -1.66 -2.48 -9.90
N HIS A 40 -2.39 -2.08 -8.86
CA HIS A 40 -1.81 -1.37 -7.72
C HIS A 40 -2.71 -1.52 -6.49
N THR A 41 -2.20 -1.20 -5.31
CA THR A 41 -2.95 -1.26 -4.04
C THR A 41 -3.88 -0.06 -3.84
N SER A 42 -3.66 1.04 -4.55
CA SER A 42 -4.48 2.26 -4.43
C SER A 42 -4.48 3.06 -5.74
N LEU A 43 -5.37 4.04 -5.84
CA LEU A 43 -5.39 5.03 -6.91
C LEU A 43 -4.50 6.26 -6.64
N ALA A 44 -3.78 6.29 -5.52
CA ALA A 44 -2.89 7.40 -5.15
C ALA A 44 -1.78 7.69 -6.17
N ILE A 45 -1.54 6.75 -7.08
CA ILE A 45 -0.61 6.89 -8.20
C ILE A 45 -1.21 7.61 -9.42
N SER A 46 -2.49 7.95 -9.41
CA SER A 46 -3.13 8.77 -10.45
C SER A 46 -3.50 10.15 -9.89
N SER A 47 -3.61 11.15 -10.76
CA SER A 47 -4.04 12.47 -10.33
C SER A 47 -5.51 12.46 -9.91
N ASP A 48 -5.94 13.39 -9.06
CA ASP A 48 -7.32 13.48 -8.62
C ASP A 48 -8.30 13.71 -9.79
N GLU A 49 -7.81 14.29 -10.88
CA GLU A 49 -8.60 14.48 -12.09
C GLU A 49 -8.88 13.15 -12.81
N THR A 50 -7.90 12.26 -12.87
CA THR A 50 -8.00 10.98 -13.57
C THR A 50 -8.51 9.84 -12.70
N LYS A 51 -8.41 9.94 -11.37
CA LYS A 51 -8.92 8.91 -10.43
C LYS A 51 -10.38 8.53 -10.68
N LYS A 52 -11.22 9.51 -11.01
CA LYS A 52 -12.65 9.30 -11.26
C LYS A 52 -12.95 8.43 -12.47
N ASP A 53 -12.00 8.28 -13.39
CA ASP A 53 -12.15 7.51 -14.61
C ASP A 53 -11.76 6.03 -14.40
N PHE A 54 -11.20 5.69 -13.25
CA PHE A 54 -10.82 4.33 -12.88
C PHE A 54 -11.85 3.69 -11.95
N VAL A 55 -12.13 2.43 -12.21
CA VAL A 55 -12.95 1.57 -11.35
C VAL A 55 -12.12 0.36 -10.94
N GLY A 56 -12.44 -0.22 -9.78
CA GLY A 56 -11.85 -1.48 -9.35
C GLY A 56 -12.42 -2.66 -10.13
N LEU A 57 -11.67 -3.75 -10.17
CA LEU A 57 -12.18 -5.01 -10.68
C LEU A 57 -13.26 -5.53 -9.73
N GLU A 58 -14.48 -5.75 -10.22
CA GLU A 58 -15.62 -6.18 -9.39
C GLU A 58 -15.70 -7.71 -9.26
N GLU A 59 -15.12 -8.44 -10.21
CA GLU A 59 -15.06 -9.91 -10.21
C GLU A 59 -13.66 -10.40 -10.58
N ALA A 60 -13.28 -11.56 -10.04
CA ALA A 60 -12.08 -12.24 -10.50
C ALA A 60 -12.22 -12.67 -11.97
N LEU A 61 -11.13 -12.57 -12.72
CA LEU A 61 -11.12 -13.03 -14.12
C LEU A 61 -11.29 -14.54 -14.16
N GLU A 62 -12.08 -15.00 -15.13
CA GLU A 62 -12.28 -16.42 -15.36
C GLU A 62 -11.10 -17.04 -16.11
N GLY A 63 -10.52 -18.07 -15.55
CA GLY A 63 -9.47 -18.85 -16.15
C GLY A 63 -9.99 -19.80 -17.27
N PRO A 64 -9.09 -20.43 -18.03
CA PRO A 64 -9.45 -21.25 -19.18
C PRO A 64 -10.27 -22.51 -18.81
N ASN A 65 -10.31 -22.88 -17.55
CA ASN A 65 -11.06 -24.02 -17.02
C ASN A 65 -12.34 -23.60 -16.28
N GLY A 66 -12.72 -22.32 -16.34
CA GLY A 66 -13.89 -21.79 -15.67
C GLY A 66 -13.64 -21.42 -14.20
N ASP A 67 -12.42 -21.53 -13.71
CA ASP A 67 -12.04 -21.11 -12.36
C ASP A 67 -11.98 -19.59 -12.26
N LYS A 68 -12.49 -19.06 -11.15
CA LYS A 68 -12.38 -17.64 -10.79
C LYS A 68 -11.72 -17.57 -9.42
N GLN A 69 -10.47 -17.13 -9.38
CA GLN A 69 -9.71 -17.01 -8.15
C GLN A 69 -8.96 -15.68 -8.08
N TRP A 70 -8.89 -15.13 -6.89
CA TRP A 70 -8.12 -13.95 -6.58
C TRP A 70 -7.20 -14.22 -5.39
N ASN A 71 -5.90 -14.11 -5.60
CA ASN A 71 -4.91 -14.33 -4.56
C ASN A 71 -3.95 -13.14 -4.49
N CYS A 72 -4.41 -12.05 -3.91
CA CYS A 72 -3.50 -10.95 -3.55
C CYS A 72 -3.33 -10.78 -2.04
N MET A 73 -3.87 -11.66 -1.23
CA MET A 73 -3.66 -11.66 0.20
C MET A 73 -2.24 -12.11 0.53
N ARG A 74 -1.58 -11.34 1.35
CA ARG A 74 -0.28 -11.69 1.91
C ARG A 74 -0.48 -12.17 3.34
N PRO A 75 -0.38 -13.47 3.64
CA PRO A 75 -0.59 -14.01 4.98
C PRO A 75 0.54 -13.64 5.96
N ASN A 76 1.55 -12.89 5.52
CA ASN A 76 2.70 -12.56 6.34
C ASN A 76 2.34 -11.56 7.45
N THR A 77 2.25 -12.08 8.65
CA THR A 77 2.18 -11.26 9.86
C THR A 77 3.55 -10.80 10.36
N VAL A 78 4.64 -11.31 9.78
CA VAL A 78 6.01 -10.97 10.19
C VAL A 78 6.86 -10.65 8.97
N ALA A 79 7.37 -9.42 8.91
CA ALA A 79 8.38 -9.01 7.95
C ALA A 79 9.78 -9.15 8.57
N LYS A 80 10.54 -10.14 8.11
CA LYS A 80 11.92 -10.36 8.59
C LYS A 80 12.83 -9.21 8.14
N SER A 81 13.77 -8.83 9.02
CA SER A 81 14.79 -7.81 8.75
C SER A 81 14.24 -6.41 8.38
N ALA A 82 12.99 -6.11 8.74
CA ALA A 82 12.39 -4.80 8.53
C ALA A 82 13.01 -3.71 9.42
N PHE A 83 13.52 -4.12 10.61
CA PHE A 83 14.29 -3.27 11.50
C PHE A 83 15.50 -4.03 12.03
N VAL A 84 16.66 -3.38 12.01
CA VAL A 84 17.91 -3.98 12.50
C VAL A 84 18.66 -3.01 13.41
N ILE A 85 19.24 -3.55 14.48
CA ILE A 85 20.14 -2.83 15.38
C ILE A 85 21.58 -3.22 15.01
N THR A 86 22.37 -2.26 14.59
CA THR A 86 23.75 -2.51 14.17
C THR A 86 24.65 -2.82 15.37
N LYS A 87 25.69 -3.63 15.15
CA LYS A 87 26.69 -3.99 16.18
C LYS A 87 27.40 -2.77 16.77
N THR A 88 27.48 -1.68 16.03
CA THR A 88 28.15 -0.44 16.43
C THR A 88 27.25 0.51 17.21
N ASN A 89 25.96 0.18 17.39
CA ASN A 89 25.06 1.00 18.18
C ASN A 89 25.47 0.95 19.66
N PRO A 90 25.80 2.10 20.28
CA PRO A 90 26.22 2.13 21.69
C PRO A 90 25.06 1.94 22.68
N TYR A 91 23.79 2.02 22.20
CA TYR A 91 22.59 1.96 23.04
C TYR A 91 21.52 1.00 22.48
N PRO A 92 21.86 -0.30 22.30
CA PRO A 92 20.95 -1.25 21.65
C PRO A 92 19.62 -1.42 22.40
N GLU A 93 19.65 -1.44 23.75
CA GLU A 93 18.45 -1.56 24.56
C GLU A 93 17.52 -0.34 24.44
N ALA A 94 18.08 0.86 24.40
CA ALA A 94 17.30 2.07 24.21
C ALA A 94 16.66 2.09 22.83
N THR A 95 17.38 1.64 21.81
CA THR A 95 16.88 1.50 20.45
C THR A 95 15.76 0.46 20.37
N ALA A 96 15.91 -0.67 21.05
CA ALA A 96 14.86 -1.68 21.11
C ALA A 96 13.59 -1.16 21.78
N ARG A 97 13.71 -0.44 22.90
CA ARG A 97 12.57 0.19 23.60
C ARG A 97 11.90 1.28 22.74
N TRP A 98 12.69 2.01 21.98
CA TRP A 98 12.17 3.03 21.08
C TRP A 98 11.29 2.43 19.96
N ILE A 99 11.76 1.36 19.32
CA ILE A 99 10.95 0.70 18.29
C ILE A 99 9.75 -0.04 18.87
N ASP A 100 9.89 -0.67 20.06
CA ASP A 100 8.82 -1.37 20.74
C ASP A 100 7.64 -0.45 21.11
N TYR A 101 7.91 0.82 21.39
CA TYR A 101 6.86 1.81 21.65
C TYR A 101 5.85 1.90 20.49
N PHE A 102 6.29 1.78 19.24
CA PHE A 102 5.41 1.84 18.08
C PHE A 102 4.51 0.61 17.91
N TYR A 103 4.71 -0.44 18.72
CA TYR A 103 3.80 -1.57 18.80
C TYR A 103 2.74 -1.42 19.91
N SER A 104 2.76 -0.31 20.65
CA SER A 104 1.64 0.09 21.51
C SER A 104 0.54 0.79 20.68
N GLU A 105 -0.71 0.81 21.19
CA GLU A 105 -1.81 1.53 20.52
C GLU A 105 -1.50 3.01 20.31
N GLU A 106 -0.92 3.66 21.32
CA GLU A 106 -0.54 5.07 21.25
C GLU A 106 0.58 5.30 20.23
N GLY A 107 1.64 4.50 20.29
CA GLY A 107 2.78 4.61 19.41
C GLY A 107 2.42 4.28 17.96
N ALA A 108 1.61 3.25 17.73
CA ALA A 108 1.12 2.91 16.41
C ALA A 108 0.26 4.05 15.83
N ARG A 109 -0.65 4.60 16.61
CA ARG A 109 -1.48 5.75 16.20
C ARG A 109 -0.62 6.99 15.89
N MET A 110 0.36 7.28 16.72
CA MET A 110 1.30 8.36 16.46
C MET A 110 2.10 8.11 15.17
N TYR A 111 2.51 6.88 14.93
CA TYR A 111 3.25 6.51 13.72
C TYR A 111 2.42 6.78 12.45
N TYR A 112 1.14 6.39 12.44
CA TYR A 112 0.28 6.53 11.27
C TYR A 112 -0.38 7.90 11.14
N MET A 113 -0.78 8.51 12.24
CA MET A 113 -1.62 9.71 12.23
C MET A 113 -0.92 10.98 12.74
N GLY A 114 0.24 10.84 13.39
CA GLY A 114 0.96 11.96 13.98
C GLY A 114 0.53 12.28 15.40
N VAL A 115 0.18 13.53 15.68
CA VAL A 115 -0.10 14.03 17.03
C VAL A 115 -1.55 14.45 17.17
N GLU A 116 -2.23 13.95 18.22
CA GLU A 116 -3.62 14.28 18.52
C GLU A 116 -3.79 15.80 18.76
N GLY A 117 -4.86 16.36 18.18
CA GLY A 117 -5.14 17.78 18.21
C GLY A 117 -4.29 18.63 17.25
N VAL A 118 -3.26 18.04 16.61
CA VAL A 118 -2.41 18.69 15.62
C VAL A 118 -2.68 18.16 14.21
N SER A 119 -2.62 16.86 14.03
CA SER A 119 -2.81 16.19 12.73
C SER A 119 -4.09 15.37 12.67
N TYR A 120 -4.53 14.84 13.80
CA TYR A 120 -5.75 14.07 13.90
C TYR A 120 -6.55 14.40 15.16
N ARG A 121 -7.79 13.93 15.20
CA ARG A 121 -8.69 14.06 16.36
C ARG A 121 -9.49 12.78 16.57
N LYS A 122 -9.97 12.59 17.80
CA LYS A 122 -10.90 11.51 18.12
C LYS A 122 -12.33 11.94 17.75
N THR A 123 -13.06 11.05 17.10
CA THR A 123 -14.46 11.23 16.72
C THR A 123 -15.40 10.84 17.86
N ALA A 124 -16.67 11.23 17.76
CA ALA A 124 -17.66 10.97 18.79
C ALA A 124 -17.96 9.45 18.97
N ASP A 125 -17.77 8.66 17.95
CA ASP A 125 -17.93 7.19 17.96
C ASP A 125 -16.66 6.45 18.42
N GLY A 126 -15.63 7.21 18.81
CA GLY A 126 -14.40 6.67 19.40
C GLY A 126 -13.31 6.31 18.42
N LYS A 127 -13.54 6.50 17.13
CA LYS A 127 -12.54 6.34 16.07
C LYS A 127 -11.62 7.56 15.97
N TYR A 128 -10.67 7.51 15.06
CA TYR A 128 -9.75 8.62 14.81
C TYR A 128 -9.79 9.03 13.35
N GLU A 129 -9.76 10.32 13.11
CA GLU A 129 -9.75 10.90 11.76
C GLU A 129 -8.70 12.00 11.66
N TYR A 130 -8.12 12.17 10.47
CA TYR A 130 -7.27 13.32 10.21
C TYR A 130 -8.07 14.63 10.28
N ILE A 131 -7.44 15.68 10.75
CA ILE A 131 -8.00 17.04 10.66
C ILE A 131 -7.99 17.44 9.19
N PRO A 132 -9.14 17.70 8.54
CA PRO A 132 -9.23 17.85 7.08
C PRO A 132 -8.25 18.87 6.51
N GLU A 133 -8.06 20.00 7.18
CA GLU A 133 -7.17 21.09 6.74
C GLU A 133 -5.68 20.71 6.78
N LYS A 134 -5.35 19.59 7.42
CA LYS A 134 -3.97 19.08 7.51
C LYS A 134 -3.63 18.05 6.44
N VAL A 135 -4.65 17.48 5.82
CA VAL A 135 -4.51 16.43 4.79
C VAL A 135 -5.12 16.85 3.45
N GLU A 136 -5.42 18.13 3.29
CA GLU A 136 -5.81 18.67 1.99
C GLU A 136 -4.69 18.43 0.98
N VAL A 137 -5.02 17.78 -0.14
CA VAL A 137 -4.04 17.40 -1.17
C VAL A 137 -3.99 18.46 -2.25
N PRO A 138 -2.91 19.24 -2.35
CA PRO A 138 -2.75 20.21 -3.43
C PRO A 138 -2.64 19.52 -4.79
N GLN A 139 -2.99 20.24 -5.85
CA GLN A 139 -2.86 19.73 -7.21
C GLN A 139 -1.42 19.25 -7.49
N GLY A 140 -1.30 18.05 -8.02
CA GLY A 140 0.00 17.44 -8.37
C GLY A 140 0.72 16.75 -7.20
N GLN A 141 0.09 16.68 -6.02
CA GLN A 141 0.59 15.92 -4.88
C GLN A 141 -0.29 14.67 -4.63
N THR A 142 0.18 13.79 -3.76
CA THR A 142 -0.55 12.60 -3.33
C THR A 142 -0.89 12.71 -1.84
N PHE A 143 -1.93 11.99 -1.40
CA PHE A 143 -2.28 11.90 0.02
C PHE A 143 -1.09 11.42 0.87
N ASP A 144 -0.38 10.39 0.43
CA ASP A 144 0.78 9.85 1.14
C ASP A 144 1.90 10.90 1.29
N ALA A 145 2.10 11.75 0.27
CA ALA A 145 3.05 12.84 0.35
C ALA A 145 2.67 13.86 1.44
N ILE A 146 1.39 14.18 1.58
CA ILE A 146 0.91 15.11 2.62
C ILE A 146 1.04 14.47 4.00
N VAL A 147 0.62 13.22 4.16
CA VAL A 147 0.71 12.50 5.43
C VAL A 147 2.17 12.40 5.91
N SER A 148 3.13 12.25 5.01
CA SER A 148 4.56 12.17 5.34
C SER A 148 5.12 13.44 6.02
N TYR A 149 4.44 14.57 5.93
CA TYR A 149 4.83 15.80 6.64
C TYR A 149 4.31 15.87 8.08
N ILE A 150 3.32 15.05 8.41
CA ILE A 150 2.63 15.12 9.71
C ILE A 150 2.76 13.85 10.55
N SER A 151 3.23 12.76 9.94
CA SER A 151 3.47 11.48 10.63
C SER A 151 4.71 10.77 10.08
N PRO A 152 5.32 9.85 10.83
CA PRO A 152 6.40 9.00 10.33
C PRO A 152 6.00 8.05 9.21
N TYR A 153 4.70 7.80 9.03
CA TYR A 153 4.19 6.93 7.99
C TYR A 153 4.43 7.48 6.58
N VAL A 154 5.08 6.70 5.76
CA VAL A 154 5.42 7.03 4.36
C VAL A 154 4.95 5.94 3.39
N GLY A 155 3.69 5.52 3.51
CA GLY A 155 3.12 4.57 2.57
C GLY A 155 3.67 3.14 2.67
N GLY A 156 3.59 2.50 3.82
CA GLY A 156 3.96 1.09 4.00
C GLY A 156 5.23 0.82 4.82
N GLY A 157 5.63 1.78 5.65
CA GLY A 157 6.75 1.60 6.56
C GLY A 157 6.50 0.61 7.71
N ASN A 158 7.58 0.21 8.38
CA ASN A 158 7.54 -0.57 9.61
C ASN A 158 7.93 0.31 10.80
N PRO A 159 7.44 0.04 12.01
CA PRO A 159 6.59 -1.09 12.44
C PRO A 159 5.16 -1.00 11.90
N VAL A 160 4.52 -2.17 11.71
CA VAL A 160 3.16 -2.24 11.17
C VAL A 160 2.25 -2.86 12.23
N LEU A 161 1.69 -2.03 13.09
CA LEU A 161 0.51 -2.36 13.87
C LEU A 161 -0.62 -1.45 13.39
N ILE A 162 -1.51 -2.00 12.56
CA ILE A 162 -2.64 -1.27 11.99
C ILE A 162 -3.89 -1.70 12.75
N LEU A 163 -4.57 -0.74 13.38
CA LEU A 163 -5.83 -0.96 14.06
C LEU A 163 -6.96 -0.34 13.25
N SER A 164 -8.11 -1.00 13.22
CA SER A 164 -9.26 -0.62 12.40
C SER A 164 -9.90 0.72 12.77
N ASP A 165 -9.59 1.27 13.94
CA ASP A 165 -10.15 2.52 14.44
C ASP A 165 -9.43 3.78 13.94
N TYR A 166 -8.25 3.64 13.31
CA TYR A 166 -7.49 4.79 12.81
C TYR A 166 -6.86 4.61 11.42
N PHE A 167 -6.99 3.44 10.79
CA PHE A 167 -6.39 3.24 9.48
C PHE A 167 -7.17 3.99 8.39
N ASN A 168 -6.56 5.02 7.85
CA ASN A 168 -7.09 5.87 6.78
C ASN A 168 -6.04 6.09 5.68
N GLY A 169 -5.35 5.03 5.28
CA GLY A 169 -4.42 5.06 4.16
C GLY A 169 -5.12 5.24 2.82
N SER A 170 -4.36 5.43 1.76
CA SER A 170 -4.87 5.55 0.39
C SER A 170 -5.63 4.31 -0.09
N GLU A 171 -5.39 3.16 0.53
CA GLU A 171 -6.12 1.91 0.30
C GLU A 171 -7.57 1.97 0.81
N MET A 172 -7.88 2.91 1.72
CA MET A 172 -9.22 3.14 2.25
C MET A 172 -10.06 4.09 1.37
N GLU A 173 -9.49 4.62 0.30
CA GLU A 173 -10.28 5.35 -0.71
C GLU A 173 -11.41 4.45 -1.24
N PRO A 174 -12.59 5.01 -1.56
CA PRO A 174 -13.79 4.21 -1.86
C PRO A 174 -13.60 3.17 -2.97
N VAL A 175 -12.86 3.49 -4.02
CA VAL A 175 -12.67 2.59 -5.17
C VAL A 175 -11.78 1.40 -4.82
N PRO A 176 -10.53 1.57 -4.31
CA PRO A 176 -9.71 0.43 -3.93
C PRO A 176 -10.31 -0.36 -2.76
N TYR A 177 -10.96 0.29 -1.80
CA TYR A 177 -11.64 -0.39 -0.70
C TYR A 177 -12.76 -1.30 -1.22
N LYS A 178 -13.64 -0.78 -2.09
CA LYS A 178 -14.72 -1.57 -2.70
C LYS A 178 -14.15 -2.74 -3.50
N ALA A 179 -13.17 -2.49 -4.37
CA ALA A 179 -12.55 -3.54 -5.19
C ALA A 179 -11.93 -4.66 -4.36
N ALA A 180 -11.23 -4.31 -3.26
CA ALA A 180 -10.68 -5.31 -2.36
C ALA A 180 -11.76 -6.19 -1.71
N HIS A 181 -12.90 -5.58 -1.32
CA HIS A 181 -14.01 -6.32 -0.71
C HIS A 181 -14.77 -7.18 -1.71
N ASP A 182 -15.03 -6.67 -2.91
CA ASP A 182 -15.69 -7.44 -3.98
C ASP A 182 -14.90 -8.69 -4.39
N LEU A 183 -13.57 -8.64 -4.27
CA LEU A 183 -12.69 -9.75 -4.63
C LEU A 183 -12.47 -10.77 -3.50
N LEU A 184 -12.88 -10.48 -2.25
CA LEU A 184 -12.72 -11.41 -1.13
C LEU A 184 -13.44 -12.75 -1.36
N ASP A 185 -14.60 -12.74 -1.98
CA ASP A 185 -15.39 -13.94 -2.26
C ASP A 185 -14.71 -14.90 -3.25
N TYR A 186 -13.69 -14.42 -3.96
CA TYR A 186 -12.89 -15.20 -4.90
C TYR A 186 -11.57 -15.70 -4.30
N THR A 187 -11.34 -15.44 -3.02
CA THR A 187 -10.13 -15.90 -2.33
C THR A 187 -10.25 -17.41 -2.06
N PRO A 188 -9.29 -18.23 -2.47
CA PRO A 188 -9.31 -19.67 -2.20
C PRO A 188 -9.19 -19.96 -0.70
N ASP A 189 -9.80 -21.06 -0.23
CA ASP A 189 -9.73 -21.50 1.17
C ASP A 189 -8.29 -21.81 1.60
N GLU A 190 -7.46 -22.28 0.68
CA GLU A 190 -6.04 -22.54 0.88
C GLU A 190 -5.21 -21.52 0.12
N LEU A 191 -4.43 -20.75 0.86
CA LEU A 191 -3.48 -19.79 0.30
C LEU A 191 -2.10 -20.44 0.21
N TRP A 192 -1.41 -20.20 -0.90
CA TRP A 192 -0.03 -20.62 -1.04
C TRP A 192 0.85 -19.80 -0.13
N ASP A 193 1.68 -20.48 0.65
CA ASP A 193 2.72 -19.85 1.45
C ASP A 193 3.82 -19.27 0.55
N TYR A 194 4.55 -18.30 1.08
CA TYR A 194 5.77 -17.85 0.43
C TYR A 194 6.80 -18.97 0.42
N PHE A 195 7.33 -19.28 -0.74
CA PHE A 195 8.50 -20.11 -0.84
C PHE A 195 9.68 -19.38 -0.22
N ILE A 196 10.21 -19.95 0.85
CA ILE A 196 11.45 -19.47 1.47
C ILE A 196 12.53 -20.43 1.02
N TYR A 197 13.31 -19.98 0.06
CA TYR A 197 14.46 -20.74 -0.42
C TYR A 197 15.58 -20.69 0.61
N THR A 198 16.31 -21.80 0.76
CA THR A 198 17.61 -21.81 1.43
C THR A 198 18.65 -21.06 0.59
N ASN A 199 19.77 -20.69 1.17
CA ASN A 199 20.84 -20.03 0.40
C ASN A 199 21.31 -20.89 -0.79
N GLU A 200 21.32 -22.22 -0.63
CA GLU A 200 21.72 -23.17 -1.69
C GLU A 200 20.69 -23.19 -2.84
N GLU A 201 19.40 -23.22 -2.53
CA GLU A 201 18.32 -23.15 -3.52
C GLU A 201 18.20 -21.80 -4.23
N SER A 202 18.74 -20.74 -3.62
CA SER A 202 18.73 -19.39 -4.21
C SER A 202 19.87 -19.17 -5.21
N GLU A 203 20.85 -20.08 -5.27
CA GLU A 203 22.00 -20.01 -6.16
C GLU A 203 21.81 -20.86 -7.44
N GLU A 204 20.73 -21.65 -7.54
CA GLU A 204 20.33 -22.40 -8.73
C GLU A 204 19.33 -21.60 -9.61
#